data_babc1c811b90a5a8142a8abbaee269d3
#
_entry.id   babc1c811b90a5a8142a8abbaee269d3
#
_cell.length_a   1.000
_cell.length_b   1.000
_cell.length_c   1.000
_cell.angle_alpha   90.00
_cell.angle_beta   90.00
_cell.angle_gamma   90.00
#
_symmetry.space_group_name_H-M   'P 1'
#
loop_
_entity.id
_entity.type
_entity.pdbx_description
1 polymer ?
#
loop_
_entity_poly.entity_id
_entity_poly.type
_entity_poly.pdbx_seq_one_letter_code
_entity_poly.pdbx_strand_id
1 'polypeptide(L)'
;SLGKGIWISTVNLQRSFNANVSNYGHPQADDGFPSQADSRIMSLYGACWTVGSLKYLCESGVKGITFYETVGERGIIQGDYDSRWPDRFPATRGMIFPVYFIFRYLAGLRQMKVVKSISSDPLYADCLALTDGRQISLILVNYTRDIRKVLIKGCTGKLKIRELNDESYSEAATD
;
A
#
# COMPACT_ATOMS: atom_id res chain seq x y z
N SER A 1 -26.81 -5.50 -14.16
CA SER A 1 -26.11 -5.31 -12.87
C SER A 1 -27.15 -5.13 -11.79
N LEU A 2 -26.95 -5.75 -10.62
CA LEU A 2 -27.89 -5.67 -9.49
C LEU A 2 -27.88 -4.30 -8.79
N GLY A 3 -27.19 -3.30 -9.31
CA GLY A 3 -27.09 -1.96 -8.71
C GLY A 3 -26.42 -1.88 -7.34
N LYS A 4 -25.90 -3.01 -6.82
CA LYS A 4 -25.25 -3.08 -5.50
C LYS A 4 -23.77 -2.69 -5.61
N GLY A 5 -23.30 -1.90 -4.65
CA GLY A 5 -21.87 -1.58 -4.54
C GLY A 5 -21.06 -2.75 -4.00
N ILE A 6 -19.85 -2.92 -4.49
CA ILE A 6 -18.88 -3.94 -4.03
C ILE A 6 -17.97 -3.29 -2.98
N TRP A 7 -17.84 -3.96 -1.84
CA TRP A 7 -16.88 -3.63 -0.78
C TRP A 7 -15.90 -4.77 -0.66
N ILE A 8 -14.61 -4.48 -0.59
CA ILE A 8 -13.52 -5.45 -0.47
C ILE A 8 -12.87 -5.28 0.90
N SER A 9 -12.82 -6.38 1.66
CA SER A 9 -12.23 -6.44 2.99
C SER A 9 -11.64 -7.84 3.23
N THR A 10 -10.42 -7.99 3.57
CA THR A 10 -9.31 -7.04 3.70
C THR A 10 -8.32 -7.32 2.58
N VAL A 11 -7.68 -6.30 2.03
CA VAL A 11 -6.60 -6.46 1.05
C VAL A 11 -5.27 -6.50 1.78
N ASN A 12 -4.51 -7.58 1.62
CA ASN A 12 -3.21 -7.82 2.26
C ASN A 12 -2.21 -8.37 1.25
N LEU A 13 -0.92 -8.21 1.53
CA LEU A 13 0.16 -8.82 0.74
C LEU A 13 0.12 -10.35 0.80
N GLN A 14 -0.24 -10.90 1.95
CA GLN A 14 -0.44 -12.34 2.17
C GLN A 14 -1.94 -12.62 2.26
N ARG A 15 -2.37 -13.73 1.66
CA ARG A 15 -3.79 -14.12 1.71
C ARG A 15 -4.25 -14.36 3.15
N SER A 16 -5.43 -13.89 3.48
CA SER A 16 -6.02 -14.05 4.82
C SER A 16 -6.85 -15.33 4.95
N PHE A 17 -7.33 -15.88 3.85
CA PHE A 17 -8.26 -17.01 3.84
C PHE A 17 -7.87 -18.06 2.80
N ASN A 18 -7.96 -19.32 3.18
CA ASN A 18 -7.82 -20.45 2.28
C ASN A 18 -9.08 -21.31 2.36
N ALA A 19 -9.93 -21.21 1.35
CA ALA A 19 -11.18 -21.97 1.27
C ALA A 19 -11.00 -23.49 1.27
N ASN A 20 -9.80 -23.99 0.94
CA ASN A 20 -9.49 -25.42 0.87
C ASN A 20 -9.00 -26.01 2.20
N VAL A 21 -8.87 -25.19 3.24
CA VAL A 21 -8.49 -25.66 4.57
C VAL A 21 -9.76 -25.77 5.40
N SER A 22 -10.17 -27.00 5.71
CA SER A 22 -11.39 -27.33 6.46
C SER A 22 -11.40 -26.91 7.92
N ASN A 23 -10.26 -26.48 8.45
CA ASN A 23 -10.15 -25.98 9.82
C ASN A 23 -10.15 -24.46 9.80
N TYR A 24 -11.06 -23.84 10.53
CA TYR A 24 -11.13 -22.39 10.79
C TYR A 24 -9.91 -21.85 11.58
N GLY A 25 -8.93 -22.69 11.92
CA GLY A 25 -7.65 -22.27 12.45
C GLY A 25 -6.76 -21.76 11.31
N HIS A 26 -6.36 -20.50 11.37
CA HIS A 26 -5.25 -20.04 10.54
C HIS A 26 -4.04 -20.91 10.83
N PRO A 27 -3.41 -21.57 9.83
CA PRO A 27 -2.20 -22.29 10.08
C PRO A 27 -1.17 -21.28 10.59
N GLN A 28 -0.91 -21.34 11.89
CA GLN A 28 0.24 -20.67 12.45
C GLN A 28 1.46 -21.52 12.06
N ALA A 29 2.55 -20.86 11.75
CA ALA A 29 3.82 -21.54 11.68
C ALA A 29 4.09 -22.19 13.06
N ASP A 30 4.92 -23.23 13.12
CA ASP A 30 5.24 -23.95 14.37
C ASP A 30 5.77 -23.01 15.46
N ASP A 31 6.37 -21.87 15.07
CA ASP A 31 6.87 -20.81 15.94
C ASP A 31 5.81 -19.77 16.35
N GLY A 32 4.54 -19.99 15.99
CA GLY A 32 3.43 -19.07 16.29
C GLY A 32 3.39 -17.79 15.44
N PHE A 33 4.22 -17.68 14.39
CA PHE A 33 4.19 -16.52 13.50
C PHE A 33 2.84 -16.40 12.78
N PRO A 34 2.21 -15.21 12.77
CA PRO A 34 0.90 -15.03 12.15
C PRO A 34 0.96 -15.34 10.66
N SER A 35 0.17 -16.30 10.20
CA SER A 35 0.15 -16.74 8.79
C SER A 35 -0.19 -15.66 7.77
N GLN A 36 -0.75 -14.55 8.23
CA GLN A 36 -1.14 -13.41 7.41
C GLN A 36 -0.12 -12.27 7.45
N ALA A 37 0.90 -12.37 8.29
CA ALA A 37 1.96 -11.39 8.35
C ALA A 37 2.91 -11.57 7.17
N ASP A 38 3.31 -10.46 6.59
CA ASP A 38 4.23 -10.43 5.45
C ASP A 38 5.25 -9.30 5.67
N SER A 39 6.52 -9.67 5.84
CA SER A 39 7.58 -8.70 6.11
C SER A 39 7.78 -7.65 5.01
N ARG A 40 7.30 -7.90 3.80
CA ARG A 40 7.35 -6.92 2.72
C ARG A 40 6.56 -5.65 3.02
N ILE A 41 5.61 -5.69 3.99
CA ILE A 41 4.88 -4.49 4.42
C ILE A 41 5.80 -3.41 4.99
N MET A 42 6.92 -3.81 5.59
CA MET A 42 7.94 -2.91 6.14
C MET A 42 8.84 -2.27 5.08
N SER A 43 8.65 -2.58 3.80
CA SER A 43 9.48 -2.10 2.70
C SER A 43 8.75 -1.10 1.81
N LEU A 44 9.52 -0.32 1.04
CA LEU A 44 8.98 0.52 -0.03
C LEU A 44 8.19 -0.29 -1.07
N TYR A 45 8.56 -1.55 -1.30
CA TYR A 45 7.78 -2.43 -2.16
C TYR A 45 6.35 -2.64 -1.65
N GLY A 46 6.15 -2.83 -0.34
CA GLY A 46 4.82 -2.94 0.26
C GLY A 46 3.98 -1.69 0.03
N ALA A 47 4.58 -0.50 0.16
CA ALA A 47 3.94 0.77 -0.16
C ALA A 47 3.56 0.86 -1.64
N CYS A 48 4.48 0.54 -2.55
CA CYS A 48 4.23 0.52 -3.99
C CYS A 48 3.12 -0.46 -4.38
N TRP A 49 3.16 -1.68 -3.84
CA TRP A 49 2.14 -2.71 -4.07
C TRP A 49 0.75 -2.24 -3.62
N THR A 50 0.69 -1.54 -2.48
CA THR A 50 -0.56 -0.98 -1.95
C THR A 50 -1.14 0.08 -2.89
N VAL A 51 -0.30 0.98 -3.42
CA VAL A 51 -0.73 1.99 -4.40
C VAL A 51 -1.24 1.34 -5.68
N GLY A 52 -0.57 0.32 -6.21
CA GLY A 52 -1.02 -0.43 -7.37
C GLY A 52 -2.36 -1.14 -7.13
N SER A 53 -2.51 -1.77 -5.96
CA SER A 53 -3.78 -2.40 -5.57
C SER A 53 -4.91 -1.38 -5.48
N LEU A 54 -4.67 -0.23 -4.84
CA LEU A 54 -5.62 0.89 -4.77
C LEU A 54 -6.03 1.36 -6.17
N LYS A 55 -5.06 1.57 -7.07
CA LYS A 55 -5.32 1.99 -8.44
C LYS A 55 -6.33 1.07 -9.13
N TYR A 56 -6.01 -0.22 -9.22
CA TYR A 56 -6.85 -1.15 -9.98
C TYR A 56 -8.22 -1.38 -9.33
N LEU A 57 -8.29 -1.44 -8.01
CA LEU A 57 -9.55 -1.60 -7.29
C LEU A 57 -10.44 -0.36 -7.43
N CYS A 58 -9.87 0.84 -7.29
CA CYS A 58 -10.63 2.08 -7.46
C CYS A 58 -11.09 2.28 -8.92
N GLU A 59 -10.23 2.00 -9.89
CA GLU A 59 -10.58 2.07 -11.31
C GLU A 59 -11.65 1.04 -11.71
N SER A 60 -11.79 -0.07 -10.96
CA SER A 60 -12.86 -1.06 -11.12
C SER A 60 -14.20 -0.62 -10.55
N GLY A 61 -14.27 0.52 -9.87
CA GLY A 61 -15.52 1.10 -9.35
C GLY A 61 -16.02 0.47 -8.04
N VAL A 62 -15.15 -0.16 -7.25
CA VAL A 62 -15.50 -0.61 -5.90
C VAL A 62 -15.89 0.57 -5.01
N LYS A 63 -16.81 0.35 -4.07
CA LYS A 63 -17.36 1.39 -3.19
C LYS A 63 -16.51 1.61 -1.94
N GLY A 64 -15.81 0.59 -1.50
CA GLY A 64 -14.91 0.69 -0.36
C GLY A 64 -13.92 -0.44 -0.33
N ILE A 65 -12.77 -0.15 0.25
CA ILE A 65 -11.66 -1.08 0.39
C ILE A 65 -11.10 -0.90 1.79
N THR A 66 -10.86 -2.01 2.49
CA THR A 66 -10.04 -2.02 3.71
C THR A 66 -8.72 -2.70 3.43
N PHE A 67 -7.66 -2.16 3.99
CA PHE A 67 -6.33 -2.72 3.94
C PHE A 67 -5.86 -2.98 5.37
N TYR A 68 -5.01 -3.93 5.56
CA TYR A 68 -4.22 -4.20 6.76
C TYR A 68 -4.92 -3.95 8.11
N GLU A 69 -4.25 -4.28 9.17
CA GLU A 69 -4.54 -3.80 10.52
C GLU A 69 -3.79 -2.48 10.77
N THR A 70 -4.05 -1.84 11.90
CA THR A 70 -3.35 -0.59 12.22
C THR A 70 -1.98 -0.88 12.85
N VAL A 71 -1.92 -1.84 13.77
CA VAL A 71 -0.75 -2.09 14.63
C VAL A 71 -0.35 -3.55 14.60
N GLY A 72 0.94 -3.82 14.72
CA GLY A 72 1.55 -5.14 14.80
C GLY A 72 1.95 -5.72 13.44
N GLU A 73 2.25 -7.01 13.41
CA GLU A 73 2.83 -7.72 12.26
C GLU A 73 1.93 -7.76 11.02
N ARG A 74 0.64 -7.44 11.17
CA ARG A 74 -0.33 -7.29 10.07
C ARG A 74 -0.76 -5.84 9.85
N GLY A 75 -0.13 -4.93 10.60
CA GLY A 75 -0.44 -3.51 10.61
C GLY A 75 0.42 -2.68 9.67
N ILE A 76 0.30 -1.37 9.82
CA ILE A 76 1.08 -0.35 9.12
C ILE A 76 2.06 0.37 10.07
N ILE A 77 2.00 0.04 11.35
CA ILE A 77 2.87 0.52 12.42
C ILE A 77 3.13 -0.66 13.36
N GLN A 78 4.38 -0.83 13.81
CA GLN A 78 4.68 -1.79 14.88
C GLN A 78 4.12 -1.29 16.23
N GLY A 79 3.72 -2.23 17.08
CA GLY A 79 3.20 -1.93 18.40
C GLY A 79 4.26 -1.42 19.39
N ASP A 80 3.87 -1.30 20.65
CA ASP A 80 4.73 -0.86 21.76
C ASP A 80 5.66 -2.00 22.26
N TYR A 81 6.14 -2.80 21.33
CA TYR A 81 7.04 -3.95 21.55
C TYR A 81 7.85 -4.26 20.29
N ASP A 82 9.03 -4.83 20.46
CA ASP A 82 9.80 -5.38 19.36
C ASP A 82 9.15 -6.65 18.83
N SER A 83 9.32 -6.93 17.55
CA SER A 83 8.80 -8.17 16.97
C SER A 83 9.32 -9.40 17.73
N ARG A 84 8.42 -10.36 17.97
CA ARG A 84 8.78 -11.67 18.57
C ARG A 84 9.52 -12.57 17.57
N TRP A 85 9.57 -12.19 16.30
CA TRP A 85 10.17 -12.96 15.20
C TRP A 85 11.17 -12.11 14.42
N PRO A 86 12.28 -11.66 15.06
CA PRO A 86 13.22 -10.70 14.43
C PRO A 86 13.84 -11.21 13.13
N ASP A 87 14.03 -12.52 13.00
CA ASP A 87 14.60 -13.14 11.79
C ASP A 87 13.62 -13.13 10.59
N ARG A 88 12.32 -13.07 10.85
CA ARG A 88 11.25 -13.09 9.82
C ARG A 88 10.59 -11.76 9.65
N PHE A 89 10.48 -10.99 10.71
CA PHE A 89 9.79 -9.70 10.77
C PHE A 89 10.57 -8.76 11.71
N PRO A 90 11.68 -8.17 11.23
CA PRO A 90 12.61 -7.37 12.05
C PRO A 90 12.06 -5.97 12.37
N ALA A 91 10.83 -5.87 12.86
CA ALA A 91 10.23 -4.62 13.26
C ALA A 91 10.58 -4.31 14.72
N THR A 92 11.04 -3.09 14.97
CA THR A 92 11.29 -2.56 16.31
C THR A 92 10.08 -1.81 16.84
N ARG A 93 10.00 -1.68 18.15
CA ARG A 93 8.96 -0.94 18.87
C ARG A 93 8.63 0.39 18.20
N GLY A 94 7.37 0.62 17.90
CA GLY A 94 6.86 1.86 17.32
C GLY A 94 7.30 2.13 15.87
N MET A 95 7.97 1.20 15.21
CA MET A 95 8.41 1.37 13.83
C MET A 95 7.22 1.66 12.90
N ILE A 96 7.30 2.76 12.17
CA ILE A 96 6.31 3.16 11.16
C ILE A 96 6.70 2.54 9.83
N PHE A 97 5.80 1.84 9.16
CA PHE A 97 6.12 1.20 7.88
C PHE A 97 5.87 2.18 6.70
N PRO A 98 6.59 2.06 5.58
CA PRO A 98 6.46 2.98 4.44
C PRO A 98 5.03 3.16 3.92
N VAL A 99 4.21 2.13 4.00
CA VAL A 99 2.79 2.17 3.60
C VAL A 99 1.96 3.16 4.42
N TYR A 100 2.33 3.43 5.66
CA TYR A 100 1.69 4.46 6.49
C TYR A 100 1.69 5.84 5.81
N PHE A 101 2.81 6.22 5.19
CA PHE A 101 2.95 7.52 4.53
C PHE A 101 2.05 7.63 3.29
N ILE A 102 1.78 6.51 2.62
CA ILE A 102 0.80 6.46 1.52
C ILE A 102 -0.60 6.78 2.06
N PHE A 103 -1.04 6.11 3.13
CA PHE A 103 -2.34 6.38 3.73
C PHE A 103 -2.43 7.78 4.33
N ARG A 104 -1.38 8.26 5.01
CA ARG A 104 -1.29 9.65 5.52
C ARG A 104 -1.45 10.68 4.39
N TYR A 105 -0.79 10.44 3.26
CA TYR A 105 -0.93 11.31 2.09
C TYR A 105 -2.35 11.28 1.53
N LEU A 106 -2.91 10.10 1.31
CA LEU A 106 -4.27 9.93 0.81
C LEU A 106 -5.34 10.54 1.74
N ALA A 107 -5.16 10.45 3.04
CA ALA A 107 -6.06 11.07 4.03
C ALA A 107 -6.13 12.60 3.88
N GLY A 108 -5.07 13.23 3.38
CA GLY A 108 -5.04 14.66 3.05
C GLY A 108 -5.76 15.03 1.76
N LEU A 109 -6.04 14.06 0.88
CA LEU A 109 -6.66 14.26 -0.43
C LEU A 109 -8.18 14.07 -0.38
N ARG A 110 -8.87 14.93 0.36
CA ARG A 110 -10.33 14.86 0.50
C ARG A 110 -11.04 15.20 -0.82
N GLN A 111 -12.16 14.50 -1.10
CA GLN A 111 -13.04 14.73 -2.25
C GLN A 111 -12.38 14.53 -3.63
N MET A 112 -11.23 13.89 -3.69
CA MET A 112 -10.64 13.54 -4.97
C MET A 112 -11.30 12.32 -5.60
N LYS A 113 -11.37 12.33 -6.93
CA LYS A 113 -11.87 11.22 -7.75
C LYS A 113 -10.71 10.53 -8.43
N VAL A 114 -10.78 9.21 -8.54
CA VAL A 114 -9.81 8.45 -9.31
C VAL A 114 -10.00 8.73 -10.80
N VAL A 115 -8.91 8.99 -11.48
CA VAL A 115 -8.83 9.10 -12.94
C VAL A 115 -8.06 7.90 -13.46
N LYS A 116 -8.56 7.30 -14.53
CA LYS A 116 -7.88 6.17 -15.16
C LYS A 116 -6.50 6.60 -15.67
N SER A 117 -5.48 5.85 -15.28
CA SER A 117 -4.11 6.03 -15.73
C SER A 117 -3.61 4.77 -16.44
N ILE A 118 -2.75 4.94 -17.42
CA ILE A 118 -2.20 3.82 -18.22
C ILE A 118 -0.69 3.91 -18.18
N SER A 119 -0.05 2.87 -17.69
CA SER A 119 1.40 2.68 -17.82
C SER A 119 1.71 1.87 -19.07
N SER A 120 2.79 2.20 -19.75
CA SER A 120 3.34 1.39 -20.83
C SER A 120 3.96 0.09 -20.33
N ASP A 121 4.32 0.03 -19.05
CA ASP A 121 4.95 -1.14 -18.42
C ASP A 121 4.53 -1.24 -16.94
N PRO A 122 3.29 -1.67 -16.68
CA PRO A 122 2.67 -1.61 -15.35
C PRO A 122 3.27 -2.57 -14.33
N LEU A 123 4.10 -3.54 -14.76
CA LEU A 123 4.81 -4.44 -13.84
C LEU A 123 6.09 -3.80 -13.29
N TYR A 124 6.62 -2.76 -13.95
CA TYR A 124 7.81 -2.04 -13.52
C TYR A 124 7.52 -0.70 -12.89
N ALA A 125 6.58 0.06 -13.46
CA ALA A 125 6.16 1.34 -12.90
C ALA A 125 4.70 1.61 -13.21
N ASP A 126 3.97 2.17 -12.27
CA ASP A 126 2.56 2.51 -12.46
C ASP A 126 2.21 3.81 -11.72
N CYS A 127 0.97 4.25 -11.85
CA CYS A 127 0.51 5.51 -11.28
C CYS A 127 -0.95 5.43 -10.83
N LEU A 128 -1.23 5.81 -9.59
CA LEU A 128 -2.57 6.16 -9.15
C LEU A 128 -2.79 7.65 -9.41
N ALA A 129 -3.76 8.00 -10.24
CA ALA A 129 -4.11 9.38 -10.56
C ALA A 129 -5.41 9.79 -9.89
N LEU A 130 -5.41 10.94 -9.25
CA LEU A 130 -6.53 11.51 -8.49
C LEU A 130 -6.75 12.96 -8.90
N THR A 131 -8.01 13.41 -8.95
CA THR A 131 -8.34 14.80 -9.29
C THR A 131 -9.54 15.31 -8.49
N ASP A 132 -9.52 16.61 -8.19
CA ASP A 132 -10.69 17.37 -7.71
C ASP A 132 -11.33 18.22 -8.81
N GLY A 133 -10.86 18.09 -10.07
CA GLY A 133 -11.26 18.88 -11.23
C GLY A 133 -10.41 20.15 -11.45
N ARG A 134 -9.58 20.56 -10.49
CA ARG A 134 -8.69 21.73 -10.59
C ARG A 134 -7.22 21.33 -10.60
N GLN A 135 -6.89 20.32 -9.83
CA GLN A 135 -5.54 19.78 -9.73
C GLN A 135 -5.56 18.26 -9.90
N ILE A 136 -4.41 17.73 -10.26
CA ILE A 136 -4.18 16.29 -10.36
C ILE A 136 -3.07 15.92 -9.38
N SER A 137 -3.32 14.90 -8.57
CA SER A 137 -2.33 14.24 -7.73
C SER A 137 -1.97 12.91 -8.34
N LEU A 138 -0.68 12.69 -8.57
CA LEU A 138 -0.14 11.46 -9.13
C LEU A 138 0.71 10.78 -8.07
N ILE A 139 0.39 9.53 -7.75
CA ILE A 139 1.23 8.69 -6.92
C ILE A 139 1.92 7.69 -7.85
N LEU A 140 3.15 8.02 -8.23
CA LEU A 140 4.00 7.17 -9.07
C LEU A 140 4.68 6.13 -8.21
N VAL A 141 4.71 4.89 -8.69
CA VAL A 141 5.39 3.78 -8.03
C VAL A 141 6.38 3.11 -8.97
N ASN A 142 7.51 2.73 -8.41
CA ASN A 142 8.53 1.92 -9.06
C ASN A 142 8.64 0.58 -8.32
N TYR A 143 8.26 -0.50 -8.97
CA TYR A 143 8.29 -1.84 -8.38
C TYR A 143 9.67 -2.50 -8.44
N THR A 144 10.64 -1.82 -9.04
CA THR A 144 12.00 -2.33 -9.22
C THR A 144 13.00 -1.62 -8.32
N ARG A 145 14.19 -2.18 -8.20
CA ARG A 145 15.32 -1.54 -7.51
C ARG A 145 16.09 -0.57 -8.39
N ASP A 146 15.84 -0.58 -9.69
CA ASP A 146 16.57 0.25 -10.66
C ASP A 146 15.89 1.62 -10.78
N ILE A 147 16.70 2.65 -11.05
CA ILE A 147 16.20 3.97 -11.40
C ILE A 147 15.42 3.89 -12.71
N ARG A 148 14.18 4.38 -12.71
CA ARG A 148 13.31 4.40 -13.88
C ARG A 148 13.01 5.83 -14.32
N LYS A 149 13.23 6.09 -15.60
CA LYS A 149 12.82 7.35 -16.23
C LYS A 149 11.36 7.24 -16.70
N VAL A 150 10.50 8.10 -16.17
CA VAL A 150 9.07 8.10 -16.47
C VAL A 150 8.71 9.38 -17.22
N LEU A 151 7.99 9.23 -18.33
CA LEU A 151 7.41 10.33 -19.09
C LEU A 151 5.90 10.40 -18.78
N ILE A 152 5.46 11.47 -18.13
CA ILE A 152 4.05 11.74 -17.86
C ILE A 152 3.44 12.50 -19.03
N LYS A 153 2.35 11.98 -19.59
CA LYS A 153 1.59 12.62 -20.67
C LYS A 153 0.21 13.05 -20.16
N GLY A 154 -0.35 14.09 -20.73
CA GLY A 154 -1.70 14.57 -20.42
C GLY A 154 -1.79 15.48 -19.18
N CYS A 155 -0.67 15.81 -18.57
CA CYS A 155 -0.60 16.78 -17.47
C CYS A 155 0.21 18.01 -17.89
N THR A 156 -0.28 19.20 -17.55
CA THR A 156 0.40 20.48 -17.79
C THR A 156 0.34 21.34 -16.54
N GLY A 157 1.28 22.27 -16.39
CA GLY A 157 1.29 23.23 -15.29
C GLY A 157 2.47 23.07 -14.32
N LYS A 158 2.35 23.71 -13.15
CA LYS A 158 3.38 23.65 -12.11
C LYS A 158 3.34 22.30 -11.41
N LEU A 159 4.51 21.72 -11.18
CA LEU A 159 4.69 20.43 -10.52
C LEU A 159 5.29 20.64 -9.12
N LYS A 160 4.69 19.98 -8.12
CA LYS A 160 5.26 19.80 -6.79
C LYS A 160 5.54 18.32 -6.60
N ILE A 161 6.79 17.98 -6.37
CA ILE A 161 7.22 16.59 -6.16
C ILE A 161 7.48 16.35 -4.67
N ARG A 162 7.07 15.20 -4.20
CA ARG A 162 7.48 14.60 -2.93
C ARG A 162 7.94 13.18 -3.24
N GLU A 163 9.00 12.77 -2.62
CA GLU A 163 9.57 11.46 -2.82
C GLU A 163 9.56 10.68 -1.51
N LEU A 164 9.19 9.40 -1.59
CA LEU A 164 9.33 8.43 -0.53
C LEU A 164 10.34 7.37 -1.01
N ASN A 165 11.54 7.47 -0.53
CA ASN A 165 12.66 6.55 -0.78
C ASN A 165 13.30 6.15 0.56
N ASP A 166 14.38 5.39 0.54
CA ASP A 166 15.04 4.89 1.75
C ASP A 166 15.56 6.04 2.65
N GLU A 167 16.03 7.15 2.06
CA GLU A 167 16.54 8.31 2.79
C GLU A 167 15.38 9.10 3.42
N SER A 168 14.42 9.53 2.60
CA SER A 168 13.28 10.32 3.06
C SER A 168 12.35 9.56 4.01
N TYR A 169 12.30 8.23 3.89
CA TYR A 169 11.58 7.37 4.83
C TYR A 169 12.26 7.38 6.21
N SER A 170 13.57 7.26 6.27
CA SER A 170 14.32 7.26 7.53
C SER A 170 14.14 8.59 8.29
N GLU A 171 14.15 9.72 7.59
CA GLU A 171 13.88 11.05 8.17
C GLU A 171 12.43 11.14 8.67
N ALA A 172 11.45 10.74 7.87
CA ALA A 172 10.04 10.86 8.20
C ALA A 172 9.58 9.91 9.33
N ALA A 173 10.31 8.85 9.59
CA ALA A 173 10.02 7.89 10.66
C ALA A 173 10.54 8.36 12.04
N THR A 174 11.39 9.39 12.06
CA THR A 174 11.96 9.98 13.28
C THR A 174 11.27 11.26 13.75
N ASP A 175 10.44 11.87 12.89
CA ASP A 175 9.57 13.04 13.18
C ASP A 175 8.19 12.60 13.71
#